data_fc52406604699e8eeac40227a19a1887
#
_entry.id   fc52406604699e8eeac40227a19a1887
#
_cell.length_a   1.000
_cell.length_b   1.000
_cell.length_c   1.000
_cell.angle_alpha   90.00
_cell.angle_beta   90.00
_cell.angle_gamma   90.00
#
_symmetry.space_group_name_H-M   'P 1'
#
loop_
_entity.id
_entity.type
_entity.pdbx_description
1 polymer ?
#
loop_
_entity_poly.entity_id
_entity_poly.type
_entity_poly.pdbx_seq_one_letter_code
_entity_poly.pdbx_strand_id
1 'polypeptide(L)'
;MALELEGTIRQKLGVQSGTSARGAWAKQEFILEFPDGNYTSQACFTAWGQDKVQELDKYQAGDRVKVSFNLKSREYNGRWYNDLQI
;
A
#
# COMPACT_ATOMS: atom_id res chain seq x y z
N MET A 1 -8.85 10.28 -10.24
CA MET A 1 -8.14 9.47 -11.23
C MET A 1 -7.24 8.50 -10.50
N ALA A 2 -7.33 7.23 -10.80
CA ALA A 2 -6.47 6.22 -10.18
C ALA A 2 -5.18 6.06 -10.97
N LEU A 3 -4.10 5.95 -10.25
CA LEU A 3 -2.80 5.60 -10.81
C LEU A 3 -2.63 4.09 -10.75
N GLU A 4 -1.81 3.56 -11.63
CA GLU A 4 -1.55 2.11 -11.66
C GLU A 4 -0.04 1.87 -11.72
N LEU A 5 0.39 0.82 -11.03
CA LEU A 5 1.78 0.40 -11.04
C LEU A 5 1.83 -1.12 -11.03
N GLU A 6 2.64 -1.69 -11.93
CA GLU A 6 2.83 -3.13 -12.01
C GLU A 6 4.20 -3.48 -11.41
N GLY A 7 4.21 -4.52 -10.60
CA GLY A 7 5.44 -4.97 -9.98
C GLY A 7 5.24 -6.25 -9.20
N THR A 8 6.23 -6.59 -8.38
CA THR A 8 6.24 -7.81 -7.59
C THR A 8 6.14 -7.46 -6.12
N ILE A 9 5.26 -8.13 -5.39
CA ILE A 9 5.16 -7.96 -3.95
C ILE A 9 6.44 -8.54 -3.34
N ARG A 10 7.22 -7.68 -2.71
CA ARG A 10 8.46 -8.12 -2.07
C ARG A 10 8.23 -8.56 -0.63
N GLN A 11 7.35 -7.85 0.07
CA GLN A 11 7.10 -8.11 1.48
C GLN A 11 5.73 -7.56 1.86
N LYS A 12 5.03 -8.29 2.70
CA LYS A 12 3.81 -7.80 3.36
C LYS A 12 4.13 -7.56 4.82
N LEU A 13 3.77 -6.38 5.31
CA LEU A 13 3.94 -6.05 6.72
C LEU A 13 2.73 -6.54 7.50
N GLY A 14 2.83 -6.54 8.83
CA GLY A 14 1.75 -7.03 9.67
C GLY A 14 0.48 -6.18 9.55
N VAL A 15 -0.68 -6.83 9.68
CA VAL A 15 -1.96 -6.14 9.72
C VAL A 15 -2.05 -5.34 11.01
N GLN A 16 -2.45 -4.08 10.88
CA GLN A 16 -2.75 -3.23 12.02
C GLN A 16 -4.26 -3.06 12.10
N SER A 17 -4.81 -3.16 13.29
CA SER A 17 -6.24 -3.02 13.48
C SER A 17 -6.54 -2.39 14.84
N GLY A 18 -7.74 -1.84 14.96
CA GLY A 18 -8.16 -1.22 16.19
C GLY A 18 -9.64 -0.84 16.12
N THR A 19 -10.10 -0.16 17.18
CA THR A 19 -11.43 0.39 17.22
C THR A 19 -11.35 1.89 17.49
N SER A 20 -12.22 2.63 16.83
CA SER A 20 -12.35 4.07 17.03
C SER A 20 -13.81 4.39 17.28
N ALA A 21 -14.10 5.69 17.46
CA ALA A 21 -15.48 6.15 17.63
C ALA A 21 -16.38 5.79 16.44
N ARG A 22 -15.77 5.51 15.29
CA ARG A 22 -16.50 5.14 14.05
C ARG A 22 -16.59 3.63 13.84
N GLY A 23 -16.03 2.82 14.76
CA GLY A 23 -16.05 1.37 14.68
C GLY A 23 -14.68 0.77 14.45
N ALA A 24 -14.66 -0.49 14.05
CA ALA A 24 -13.42 -1.21 13.80
C ALA A 24 -12.75 -0.76 12.50
N TRP A 25 -11.43 -0.74 12.51
CA TRP A 25 -10.64 -0.43 11.31
C TRP A 25 -9.47 -1.42 11.18
N ALA A 26 -9.00 -1.59 9.97
CA ALA A 26 -7.84 -2.40 9.68
C ALA A 26 -7.05 -1.78 8.54
N LYS A 27 -5.75 -1.95 8.59
CA LYS A 27 -4.87 -1.55 7.48
C LYS A 27 -3.67 -2.49 7.42
N GLN A 28 -3.11 -2.62 6.24
CA GLN A 28 -1.89 -3.41 6.05
C GLN A 28 -1.03 -2.72 5.00
N GLU A 29 0.26 -2.63 5.27
CA GLU A 29 1.21 -2.09 4.31
C GLU A 29 1.93 -3.23 3.61
N PHE A 30 2.35 -2.99 2.38
CA PHE A 30 3.16 -3.93 1.64
C PHE A 30 4.14 -3.18 0.76
N ILE A 31 5.24 -3.86 0.44
CA ILE A 31 6.31 -3.30 -0.39
C ILE A 31 6.20 -3.90 -1.78
N LEU A 32 6.07 -3.04 -2.78
CA LEU A 32 6.06 -3.43 -4.18
C LEU A 32 7.38 -3.06 -4.82
N GLU A 33 8.01 -4.02 -5.49
CA GLU A 33 9.22 -3.78 -6.25
C GLU A 33 8.87 -3.66 -7.72
N PHE A 34 9.36 -2.62 -8.37
CA PHE A 34 9.01 -2.34 -9.76
C PHE A 34 10.22 -1.88 -10.54
N PRO A 35 10.23 -2.08 -11.86
CA PRO A 35 11.34 -1.60 -12.69
C PRO A 35 11.34 -0.08 -12.77
N ASP A 36 12.54 0.51 -12.68
CA ASP A 36 12.75 1.94 -12.76
C ASP A 36 13.99 2.19 -13.62
N GLY A 37 13.78 2.25 -14.93
CA GLY A 37 14.89 2.32 -15.88
C GLY A 37 15.72 1.05 -15.82
N ASN A 38 17.04 1.21 -15.60
CA ASN A 38 17.96 0.08 -15.47
C ASN A 38 18.03 -0.46 -14.03
N TYR A 39 17.24 0.09 -13.12
CA TYR A 39 17.26 -0.27 -11.72
C TYR A 39 15.89 -0.75 -11.29
N THR A 40 15.82 -1.33 -10.10
CA THR A 40 14.54 -1.61 -9.46
C THR A 40 14.35 -0.66 -8.31
N SER A 41 13.11 -0.22 -8.12
CA SER A 41 12.72 0.64 -7.01
C SER A 41 11.65 -0.04 -6.20
N GLN A 42 11.43 0.45 -4.99
CA GLN A 42 10.43 -0.08 -4.08
C GLN A 42 9.48 1.03 -3.67
N ALA A 43 8.21 0.67 -3.51
CA ALA A 43 7.20 1.59 -3.01
C ALA A 43 6.40 0.89 -1.93
N CYS A 44 6.08 1.63 -0.88
CA CYS A 44 5.25 1.13 0.20
C CYS A 44 3.81 1.59 -0.03
N PHE A 45 2.91 0.62 -0.16
CA PHE A 45 1.49 0.88 -0.34
C PHE A 45 0.73 0.50 0.91
N THR A 46 -0.39 1.18 1.14
CA THR A 46 -1.26 0.92 2.27
C THR A 46 -2.61 0.44 1.78
N ALA A 47 -3.04 -0.70 2.27
CA ALA A 47 -4.39 -1.22 2.08
C ALA A 47 -5.24 -0.77 3.27
N TRP A 48 -6.14 0.18 3.04
CA TRP A 48 -7.03 0.70 4.09
C TRP A 48 -8.38 0.03 4.02
N GLY A 49 -8.83 -0.44 5.17
CA GLY A 49 -10.14 -1.06 5.32
C GLY A 49 -10.05 -2.57 5.24
N GLN A 50 -10.99 -3.24 5.90
CA GLN A 50 -11.01 -4.70 5.96
C GLN A 50 -11.14 -5.33 4.59
N ASP A 51 -11.90 -4.72 3.69
CA ASP A 51 -12.08 -5.22 2.32
C ASP A 51 -10.74 -5.25 1.58
N LYS A 52 -9.95 -4.18 1.71
CA LYS A 52 -8.67 -4.08 1.04
C LYS A 52 -7.63 -5.02 1.65
N VAL A 53 -7.66 -5.16 2.96
CA VAL A 53 -6.76 -6.11 3.65
C VAL A 53 -7.07 -7.54 3.22
N GLN A 54 -8.35 -7.90 3.13
CA GLN A 54 -8.76 -9.23 2.68
C GLN A 54 -8.36 -9.48 1.23
N GLU A 55 -8.48 -8.47 0.38
CA GLU A 55 -8.05 -8.59 -1.00
C GLU A 55 -6.55 -8.79 -1.10
N LEU A 56 -5.78 -8.06 -0.31
CA LEU A 56 -4.32 -8.22 -0.28
C LEU A 56 -3.92 -9.60 0.21
N ASP A 57 -4.72 -10.21 1.08
CA ASP A 57 -4.45 -11.54 1.62
C ASP A 57 -4.43 -12.63 0.56
N LYS A 58 -5.06 -12.39 -0.60
CA LYS A 58 -5.05 -13.32 -1.72
C LYS A 58 -3.69 -13.39 -2.42
N TYR A 59 -2.82 -12.43 -2.17
CA TYR A 59 -1.52 -12.33 -2.82
C TYR A 59 -0.43 -12.57 -1.79
N GLN A 60 0.71 -13.06 -2.26
CA GLN A 60 1.84 -13.39 -1.40
C GLN A 60 3.10 -12.72 -1.91
N ALA A 61 4.12 -12.66 -1.07
CA ALA A 61 5.44 -12.19 -1.48
C ALA A 61 5.92 -13.03 -2.66
N GLY A 62 6.40 -12.37 -3.70
CA GLY A 62 6.80 -13.00 -4.93
C GLY A 62 5.76 -12.94 -6.04
N ASP A 63 4.52 -12.59 -5.73
CA ASP A 63 3.48 -12.48 -6.74
C ASP A 63 3.64 -11.18 -7.52
N ARG A 64 3.43 -11.29 -8.85
CA ARG A 64 3.41 -10.12 -9.70
C ARG A 64 1.98 -9.60 -9.78
N VAL A 65 1.82 -8.31 -9.51
CA VAL A 65 0.51 -7.68 -9.43
C VAL A 65 0.52 -6.31 -10.09
N LYS A 66 -0.66 -5.86 -10.45
CA LYS A 66 -0.91 -4.51 -10.91
C LYS A 66 -1.77 -3.82 -9.87
N VAL A 67 -1.25 -2.73 -9.31
CA VAL A 67 -1.90 -2.04 -8.21
C VAL A 67 -2.50 -0.74 -8.70
N SER A 68 -3.80 -0.56 -8.44
CA SER A 68 -4.46 0.73 -8.62
C SER A 68 -4.45 1.46 -7.30
N PHE A 69 -4.02 2.71 -7.29
CA PHE A 69 -3.84 3.43 -6.04
C PHE A 69 -4.10 4.91 -6.20
N ASN A 70 -4.30 5.57 -5.07
CA ASN A 70 -4.39 7.02 -4.97
C ASN A 70 -3.15 7.53 -4.27
N LEU A 71 -2.62 8.62 -4.78
CA LEU A 71 -1.47 9.31 -4.19
C LEU A 71 -1.97 10.55 -3.46
N LYS A 72 -1.66 10.65 -2.18
CA LYS A 72 -2.00 11.80 -1.36
C LYS A 72 -0.76 12.26 -0.61
N SER A 73 -0.63 13.56 -0.46
CA SER A 73 0.44 14.16 0.32
C SER A 73 -0.15 14.94 1.47
N ARG A 74 0.57 14.95 2.58
CA ARG A 74 0.20 15.75 3.74
C ARG A 74 1.44 16.39 4.35
N GLU A 75 1.23 17.56 4.95
CA GLU A 75 2.29 18.27 5.65
C GLU A 75 2.11 18.12 7.16
N TYR A 76 3.23 17.87 7.86
CA TYR A 76 3.25 17.83 9.29
C TYR A 76 4.58 18.38 9.78
N ASN A 77 4.54 19.47 10.56
CA ASN A 77 5.74 20.13 11.13
C ASN A 77 6.77 20.48 10.05
N GLY A 78 6.32 20.98 8.90
CA GLY A 78 7.20 21.38 7.82
C GLY A 78 7.73 20.22 6.98
N ARG A 79 7.32 19.00 7.27
CA ARG A 79 7.68 17.82 6.48
C ARG A 79 6.49 17.34 5.69
N TRP A 80 6.77 16.88 4.48
CA TRP A 80 5.75 16.31 3.61
C TRP A 80 5.83 14.80 3.61
N TYR A 81 4.68 14.17 3.73
CA TYR A 81 4.55 12.72 3.69
C TYR A 81 3.64 12.33 2.56
N ASN A 82 4.00 11.26 1.86
CA ASN A 82 3.21 10.73 0.76
C ASN A 82 2.56 9.42 1.19
N ASP A 83 1.27 9.29 0.91
CA ASP A 83 0.51 8.07 1.18
C ASP A 83 0.06 7.49 -0.16
N LEU A 84 0.38 6.22 -0.38
CA LEU A 84 -0.07 5.45 -1.53
C LEU A 84 -1.12 4.46 -1.04
N GLN A 85 -2.37 4.73 -1.36
CA GLN A 85 -3.50 3.94 -0.85
C GLN A 85 -4.18 3.18 -1.97
N ILE A 86 -4.34 1.88 -1.79
CA ILE A 86 -5.06 1.05 -2.75
C ILE A 86 -6.55 1.00 -2.44
#